data_bf28edc2ed3089d46e6e44a3c412ad78
#
_entry.id   bf28edc2ed3089d46e6e44a3c412ad78
#
_cell.length_a   1.000
_cell.length_b   1.000
_cell.length_c   1.000
_cell.angle_alpha   90.00
_cell.angle_beta   90.00
_cell.angle_gamma   90.00
#
_symmetry.space_group_name_H-M   'P 1'
#
loop_
_entity.id
_entity.type
_entity.pdbx_description
1 polymer ?
#
loop_
_entity_poly.entity_id
_entity_poly.type
_entity_poly.pdbx_seq_one_letter_code
_entity_poly.pdbx_strand_id
1 'polypeptide(L)'
;MTEKTQADLDLLIDEGLNAEKGELDLARHELEDDDVKAIFQSDKIKGVTALFLEFNKISDEGIRALLDCENLKHLTALNLFKNEVTDAGVKEIAKSKTLLNLSELVMSDNKVEVEGAQALAESKTLSNLVSLWIGDGLGDEGAQWIAQSKYLTRLNLLSLYRNNIGNAGASALAKSSNLSSLTELNLNWNFIEADGIEAMAKSKTFTNLEQLTLTYNPIGVRGAKAIARSENFKNLKLLDLYE
;
A
#
# COMPACT_ATOMS: atom_id res chain seq x y z
N MET A 1 5.11 29.03 6.38
CA MET A 1 3.64 28.83 6.30
C MET A 1 3.05 29.35 7.59
N THR A 2 1.81 29.81 7.59
CA THR A 2 1.11 30.18 8.85
C THR A 2 0.70 28.89 9.53
N GLU A 3 1.06 28.73 10.80
CA GLU A 3 0.62 27.65 11.68
C GLU A 3 -0.91 27.61 11.73
N LYS A 4 -1.54 26.45 11.54
CA LYS A 4 -2.99 26.31 11.60
C LYS A 4 -3.47 26.48 13.04
N THR A 5 -4.53 27.25 13.23
CA THR A 5 -5.14 27.39 14.55
C THR A 5 -6.03 26.18 14.86
N GLN A 6 -6.37 25.97 16.14
CA GLN A 6 -7.33 24.91 16.51
C GLN A 6 -8.68 25.08 15.81
N ALA A 7 -9.12 26.31 15.57
CA ALA A 7 -10.37 26.57 14.86
C ALA A 7 -10.29 26.16 13.37
N ASP A 8 -9.14 26.32 12.73
CA ASP A 8 -8.92 25.87 11.35
C ASP A 8 -8.96 24.33 11.30
N LEU A 9 -8.33 23.64 12.28
CA LEU A 9 -8.34 22.18 12.34
C LEU A 9 -9.74 21.62 12.63
N ASP A 10 -10.48 22.26 13.52
CA ASP A 10 -11.86 21.87 13.83
C ASP A 10 -12.79 22.02 12.61
N LEU A 11 -12.56 23.06 11.80
CA LEU A 11 -13.28 23.26 10.52
C LEU A 11 -12.93 22.15 9.52
N LEU A 12 -11.65 21.79 9.38
CA LEU A 12 -11.23 20.71 8.51
C LEU A 12 -11.88 19.38 8.89
N ILE A 13 -12.01 19.09 10.21
CA ILE A 13 -12.71 17.89 10.67
C ILE A 13 -14.20 17.98 10.27
N ASP A 14 -14.87 19.12 10.51
CA ASP A 14 -16.30 19.28 10.22
C ASP A 14 -16.59 19.16 8.72
N GLU A 15 -15.70 19.66 7.85
CA GLU A 15 -15.83 19.57 6.39
C GLU A 15 -15.49 18.18 5.85
N GLY A 16 -14.49 17.52 6.42
CA GLY A 16 -13.99 16.22 5.95
C GLY A 16 -14.73 15.00 6.52
N LEU A 17 -15.53 15.18 7.59
CA LEU A 17 -16.18 14.06 8.28
C LEU A 17 -17.51 13.66 7.61
N ASN A 18 -17.54 12.47 7.06
CA ASN A 18 -18.78 11.79 6.69
C ASN A 18 -19.15 10.76 7.77
N ALA A 19 -19.92 11.21 8.76
CA ALA A 19 -20.27 10.37 9.92
C ALA A 19 -21.14 9.15 9.55
N GLU A 20 -21.95 9.23 8.47
CA GLU A 20 -22.79 8.10 8.02
C GLU A 20 -21.94 6.95 7.49
N LYS A 21 -20.82 7.26 6.82
CA LYS A 21 -19.88 6.27 6.30
C LYS A 21 -18.74 5.94 7.25
N GLY A 22 -18.52 6.75 8.29
CA GLY A 22 -17.35 6.65 9.16
C GLY A 22 -16.05 7.06 8.44
N GLU A 23 -16.13 7.97 7.48
CA GLU A 23 -15.00 8.44 6.67
C GLU A 23 -14.56 9.82 7.16
N LEU A 24 -13.26 10.04 7.25
CA LEU A 24 -12.67 11.36 7.49
C LEU A 24 -11.67 11.66 6.38
N ASP A 25 -12.00 12.64 5.54
CA ASP A 25 -11.14 13.10 4.44
C ASP A 25 -10.39 14.38 4.87
N LEU A 26 -9.10 14.27 5.02
CA LEU A 26 -8.15 15.33 5.34
C LEU A 26 -7.05 15.44 4.28
N ALA A 27 -7.33 14.99 3.05
CA ALA A 27 -6.38 15.03 1.95
C ALA A 27 -6.09 16.46 1.49
N ARG A 28 -4.82 16.73 1.09
CA ARG A 28 -4.41 17.97 0.40
C ARG A 28 -4.54 19.26 1.23
N HIS A 29 -4.39 19.17 2.53
CA HIS A 29 -4.44 20.32 3.44
C HIS A 29 -3.08 20.77 3.96
N GLU A 30 -1.98 20.23 3.38
CA GLU A 30 -0.62 20.54 3.84
C GLU A 30 -0.45 20.33 5.36
N LEU A 31 -1.08 19.28 5.92
CA LEU A 31 -1.01 18.96 7.32
C LEU A 31 0.40 18.47 7.68
N GLU A 32 0.90 18.96 8.81
CA GLU A 32 2.15 18.55 9.45
C GLU A 32 1.85 17.70 10.70
N ASP A 33 2.86 17.16 11.34
CA ASP A 33 2.69 16.23 12.47
C ASP A 33 1.93 16.84 13.65
N ASP A 34 2.17 18.12 13.97
CA ASP A 34 1.45 18.80 15.05
C ASP A 34 -0.03 19.03 14.71
N ASP A 35 -0.35 19.29 13.44
CA ASP A 35 -1.74 19.43 12.98
C ASP A 35 -2.52 18.12 13.20
N VAL A 36 -1.97 16.99 12.72
CA VAL A 36 -2.66 15.69 12.86
C VAL A 36 -2.73 15.24 14.31
N LYS A 37 -1.72 15.55 15.11
CA LYS A 37 -1.73 15.30 16.55
C LYS A 37 -2.89 16.04 17.26
N ALA A 38 -3.11 17.30 16.90
CA ALA A 38 -4.23 18.07 17.42
C ALA A 38 -5.58 17.51 16.94
N ILE A 39 -5.70 17.16 15.67
CA ILE A 39 -6.89 16.53 15.09
C ILE A 39 -7.22 15.22 15.80
N PHE A 40 -6.22 14.36 16.07
CA PHE A 40 -6.45 13.06 16.70
C PHE A 40 -6.84 13.14 18.18
N GLN A 41 -6.66 14.30 18.81
CA GLN A 41 -7.17 14.57 20.17
C GLN A 41 -8.67 14.95 20.17
N SER A 42 -9.27 15.24 19.02
CA SER A 42 -10.66 15.65 18.92
C SER A 42 -11.63 14.48 19.16
N ASP A 43 -12.66 14.71 19.97
CA ASP A 43 -13.76 13.76 20.14
C ASP A 43 -14.64 13.61 18.88
N LYS A 44 -14.57 14.57 17.96
CA LYS A 44 -15.34 14.55 16.70
C LYS A 44 -15.00 13.37 15.80
N ILE A 45 -13.77 12.82 15.90
CA ILE A 45 -13.33 11.71 15.05
C ILE A 45 -13.71 10.32 15.61
N LYS A 46 -14.47 10.25 16.70
CA LYS A 46 -14.98 8.98 17.22
C LYS A 46 -15.84 8.27 16.18
N GLY A 47 -15.54 6.99 15.96
CA GLY A 47 -16.28 6.18 15.00
C GLY A 47 -15.75 6.24 13.57
N VAL A 48 -14.65 6.97 13.33
CA VAL A 48 -13.96 6.94 12.03
C VAL A 48 -13.36 5.55 11.78
N THR A 49 -13.69 4.99 10.63
CA THR A 49 -13.23 3.67 10.18
C THR A 49 -12.40 3.75 8.90
N ALA A 50 -12.49 4.87 8.16
CA ALA A 50 -11.65 5.16 7.01
C ALA A 50 -11.06 6.57 7.15
N LEU A 51 -9.74 6.69 7.04
CA LEU A 51 -8.99 7.93 7.21
C LEU A 51 -8.15 8.21 5.96
N PHE A 52 -8.41 9.35 5.31
CA PHE A 52 -7.72 9.79 4.11
C PHE A 52 -6.83 10.99 4.46
N LEU A 53 -5.52 10.80 4.33
CA LEU A 53 -4.47 11.77 4.69
C LEU A 53 -3.50 12.02 3.54
N GLU A 54 -3.90 11.66 2.31
CA GLU A 54 -3.01 11.78 1.16
C GLU A 54 -2.64 13.23 0.83
N PHE A 55 -1.45 13.40 0.24
CA PHE A 55 -0.90 14.71 -0.15
C PHE A 55 -0.73 15.70 1.03
N ASN A 56 -0.19 15.21 2.14
CA ASN A 56 0.19 16.01 3.30
C ASN A 56 1.70 15.90 3.55
N LYS A 57 2.18 16.33 4.72
CA LYS A 57 3.58 16.32 5.13
C LYS A 57 3.77 15.50 6.42
N ILE A 58 3.01 14.42 6.55
CA ILE A 58 2.97 13.59 7.75
C ILE A 58 4.22 12.71 7.75
N SER A 59 5.00 12.80 8.82
CA SER A 59 6.18 11.99 9.05
C SER A 59 5.90 10.82 10.01
N ASP A 60 6.96 10.15 10.44
CA ASP A 60 6.88 9.07 11.44
C ASP A 60 6.33 9.56 12.79
N GLU A 61 6.44 10.86 13.10
CA GLU A 61 5.89 11.44 14.32
C GLU A 61 4.37 11.56 14.25
N GLY A 62 3.81 11.98 13.11
CA GLY A 62 2.38 11.95 12.88
C GLY A 62 1.81 10.54 12.91
N ILE A 63 2.57 9.53 12.44
CA ILE A 63 2.19 8.12 12.58
C ILE A 63 2.10 7.72 14.05
N ARG A 64 3.06 8.11 14.91
CA ARG A 64 2.96 7.83 16.37
C ARG A 64 1.71 8.43 16.96
N ALA A 65 1.39 9.68 16.63
CA ALA A 65 0.18 10.34 17.10
C ALA A 65 -1.09 9.58 16.68
N LEU A 66 -1.13 9.06 15.43
CA LEU A 66 -2.22 8.21 14.95
C LEU A 66 -2.34 6.92 15.77
N LEU A 67 -1.22 6.26 16.03
CA LEU A 67 -1.20 4.98 16.74
C LEU A 67 -1.58 5.10 18.22
N ASP A 68 -1.31 6.25 18.83
CA ASP A 68 -1.68 6.58 20.20
C ASP A 68 -3.16 7.01 20.33
N CYS A 69 -3.86 7.22 19.21
CA CYS A 69 -5.24 7.69 19.19
C CYS A 69 -6.25 6.54 19.39
N GLU A 70 -6.84 6.43 20.56
CA GLU A 70 -7.87 5.43 20.88
C GLU A 70 -9.13 5.55 20.01
N ASN A 71 -9.45 6.76 19.51
CA ASN A 71 -10.61 6.98 18.63
C ASN A 71 -10.45 6.29 17.26
N LEU A 72 -9.22 5.97 16.85
CA LEU A 72 -8.88 5.37 15.55
C LEU A 72 -8.65 3.85 15.59
N LYS A 73 -8.87 3.19 16.73
CA LYS A 73 -8.70 1.73 16.87
C LYS A 73 -9.64 0.86 16.01
N HIS A 74 -10.63 1.47 15.38
CA HIS A 74 -11.57 0.80 14.49
C HIS A 74 -11.27 1.02 13.01
N LEU A 75 -10.12 1.65 12.68
CA LEU A 75 -9.74 1.87 11.29
C LEU A 75 -9.67 0.55 10.52
N THR A 76 -10.33 0.56 9.37
CA THR A 76 -10.31 -0.48 8.35
C THR A 76 -9.60 -0.03 7.08
N ALA A 77 -9.56 1.29 6.83
CA ALA A 77 -8.83 1.89 5.70
C ALA A 77 -7.98 3.08 6.17
N LEU A 78 -6.72 3.11 5.72
CA LEU A 78 -5.79 4.20 5.97
C LEU A 78 -5.06 4.55 4.69
N ASN A 79 -5.25 5.80 4.22
CA ASN A 79 -4.57 6.32 3.05
C ASN A 79 -3.56 7.39 3.47
N LEU A 80 -2.28 7.07 3.30
CA LEU A 80 -1.12 7.91 3.55
C LEU A 80 -0.34 8.23 2.26
N PHE A 81 -0.99 8.09 1.08
CA PHE A 81 -0.34 8.35 -0.20
C PHE A 81 0.32 9.74 -0.21
N LYS A 82 1.57 9.79 -0.66
CA LYS A 82 2.32 11.03 -0.82
C LYS A 82 2.39 11.85 0.48
N ASN A 83 3.09 11.29 1.44
CA ASN A 83 3.49 11.88 2.71
C ASN A 83 5.01 11.71 2.91
N GLU A 84 5.50 11.80 4.15
CA GLU A 84 6.93 11.74 4.48
C GLU A 84 7.28 10.56 5.40
N VAL A 85 6.44 9.52 5.42
CA VAL A 85 6.64 8.34 6.26
C VAL A 85 7.84 7.54 5.77
N THR A 86 8.70 7.11 6.71
CA THR A 86 9.88 6.28 6.44
C THR A 86 9.69 4.85 6.91
N ASP A 87 10.71 4.01 6.74
CA ASP A 87 10.73 2.65 7.29
C ASP A 87 10.51 2.62 8.81
N ALA A 88 10.88 3.66 9.53
CA ALA A 88 10.66 3.73 10.97
C ALA A 88 9.17 3.84 11.31
N GLY A 89 8.42 4.71 10.62
CA GLY A 89 6.97 4.81 10.79
C GLY A 89 6.26 3.51 10.38
N VAL A 90 6.70 2.87 9.28
CA VAL A 90 6.17 1.57 8.86
C VAL A 90 6.41 0.49 9.91
N LYS A 91 7.60 0.45 10.55
CA LYS A 91 7.90 -0.50 11.64
C LYS A 91 6.98 -0.28 12.85
N GLU A 92 6.56 0.95 13.12
CA GLU A 92 5.59 1.24 14.18
C GLU A 92 4.17 0.79 13.79
N ILE A 93 3.72 1.10 12.56
CA ILE A 93 2.45 0.58 12.00
C ILE A 93 2.39 -0.95 12.09
N ALA A 94 3.45 -1.63 11.68
CA ALA A 94 3.54 -3.08 11.65
C ALA A 94 3.45 -3.75 13.04
N LYS A 95 3.76 -3.02 14.10
CA LYS A 95 3.71 -3.47 15.51
C LYS A 95 2.53 -2.90 16.29
N SER A 96 1.72 -2.09 15.65
CA SER A 96 0.61 -1.38 16.29
C SER A 96 -0.39 -2.35 16.92
N LYS A 97 -0.97 -1.91 18.03
CA LYS A 97 -2.13 -2.56 18.66
C LYS A 97 -3.44 -1.85 18.29
N THR A 98 -3.36 -0.70 17.64
CA THR A 98 -4.49 0.14 17.22
C THR A 98 -5.05 -0.31 15.87
N LEU A 99 -4.19 -0.73 14.92
CA LEU A 99 -4.57 -1.02 13.53
C LEU A 99 -4.90 -2.50 13.25
N LEU A 100 -5.42 -3.23 14.23
CA LEU A 100 -5.72 -4.67 14.11
C LEU A 100 -6.83 -4.99 13.09
N ASN A 101 -7.67 -4.01 12.78
CA ASN A 101 -8.79 -4.17 11.85
C ASN A 101 -8.48 -3.69 10.43
N LEU A 102 -7.26 -3.21 10.20
CA LEU A 102 -6.90 -2.61 8.92
C LEU A 102 -6.97 -3.64 7.79
N SER A 103 -7.77 -3.33 6.78
CA SER A 103 -7.95 -4.14 5.56
C SER A 103 -7.40 -3.44 4.32
N GLU A 104 -7.26 -2.11 4.37
CA GLU A 104 -6.69 -1.32 3.29
C GLU A 104 -5.61 -0.37 3.81
N LEU A 105 -4.42 -0.43 3.20
CA LEU A 105 -3.29 0.44 3.50
C LEU A 105 -2.68 0.98 2.22
N VAL A 106 -2.68 2.30 2.07
CA VAL A 106 -2.06 3.00 0.94
C VAL A 106 -0.91 3.85 1.46
N MET A 107 0.31 3.55 1.01
CA MET A 107 1.55 4.21 1.45
C MET A 107 2.51 4.53 0.29
N SER A 108 2.08 4.45 -0.95
CA SER A 108 2.93 4.82 -2.09
C SER A 108 3.30 6.30 -2.06
N ASP A 109 4.39 6.69 -2.73
CA ASP A 109 4.94 8.06 -2.70
C ASP A 109 5.27 8.54 -1.26
N ASN A 110 5.91 7.67 -0.49
CA ASN A 110 6.53 7.98 0.81
C ASN A 110 8.04 7.69 0.73
N LYS A 111 8.72 7.56 1.85
CA LYS A 111 10.16 7.24 1.92
C LYS A 111 10.36 5.81 2.45
N VAL A 112 9.58 4.86 1.93
CA VAL A 112 9.56 3.46 2.38
C VAL A 112 10.44 2.63 1.47
N GLU A 113 11.42 1.93 2.06
CA GLU A 113 12.40 1.10 1.39
C GLU A 113 12.29 -0.38 1.84
N VAL A 114 13.38 -1.12 1.76
CA VAL A 114 13.43 -2.57 2.00
C VAL A 114 13.02 -2.94 3.43
N GLU A 115 13.50 -2.19 4.43
CA GLU A 115 13.21 -2.49 5.83
C GLU A 115 11.74 -2.25 6.18
N GLY A 116 11.09 -1.30 5.53
CA GLY A 116 9.64 -1.10 5.64
C GLY A 116 8.86 -2.27 5.04
N ALA A 117 9.26 -2.74 3.86
CA ALA A 117 8.68 -3.92 3.24
C ALA A 117 8.83 -5.16 4.12
N GLN A 118 10.02 -5.36 4.72
CA GLN A 118 10.27 -6.44 5.67
C GLN A 118 9.31 -6.33 6.88
N ALA A 119 9.20 -5.14 7.47
CA ALA A 119 8.34 -4.93 8.64
C ALA A 119 6.87 -5.25 8.34
N LEU A 120 6.35 -4.84 7.18
CA LEU A 120 5.00 -5.20 6.73
C LEU A 120 4.86 -6.71 6.53
N ALA A 121 5.81 -7.33 5.86
CA ALA A 121 5.80 -8.76 5.55
C ALA A 121 5.82 -9.64 6.82
N GLU A 122 6.47 -9.19 7.88
CA GLU A 122 6.57 -9.87 9.17
C GLU A 122 5.46 -9.48 10.16
N SER A 123 4.59 -8.53 9.78
CA SER A 123 3.56 -8.01 10.68
C SER A 123 2.39 -8.96 10.86
N LYS A 124 2.21 -9.44 12.08
CA LYS A 124 0.99 -10.15 12.48
C LYS A 124 -0.20 -9.20 12.62
N THR A 125 0.03 -7.95 12.98
CA THR A 125 -0.99 -6.90 13.09
C THR A 125 -1.76 -6.70 11.80
N LEU A 126 -1.03 -6.71 10.66
CA LEU A 126 -1.57 -6.42 9.35
C LEU A 126 -2.07 -7.67 8.59
N SER A 127 -2.29 -8.78 9.28
CA SER A 127 -2.77 -10.03 8.67
C SER A 127 -4.18 -9.96 8.08
N ASN A 128 -4.93 -8.89 8.35
CA ASN A 128 -6.24 -8.64 7.79
C ASN A 128 -6.21 -7.84 6.48
N LEU A 129 -5.02 -7.39 6.03
CA LEU A 129 -4.93 -6.61 4.78
C LEU A 129 -5.44 -7.40 3.58
N VAL A 130 -6.32 -6.74 2.84
CA VAL A 130 -6.90 -7.17 1.56
C VAL A 130 -6.34 -6.32 0.42
N SER A 131 -6.04 -5.04 0.69
CA SER A 131 -5.46 -4.09 -0.26
C SER A 131 -4.20 -3.45 0.34
N LEU A 132 -3.10 -3.54 -0.42
CA LEU A 132 -1.82 -2.91 -0.05
C LEU A 132 -1.23 -2.18 -1.24
N TRP A 133 -0.99 -0.88 -1.06
CA TRP A 133 -0.27 -0.02 -1.99
C TRP A 133 0.98 0.49 -1.30
N ILE A 134 2.14 0.07 -1.77
CA ILE A 134 3.42 0.49 -1.19
C ILE A 134 4.42 0.72 -2.30
N GLY A 135 5.24 1.75 -2.17
CA GLY A 135 6.25 2.01 -3.18
C GLY A 135 7.02 3.27 -3.00
N ASP A 136 8.18 3.21 -3.58
CA ASP A 136 9.14 4.13 -4.16
C ASP A 136 10.59 3.65 -4.13
N GLY A 137 10.88 2.47 -3.62
CA GLY A 137 12.28 2.03 -3.57
C GLY A 137 12.50 0.64 -3.01
N LEU A 138 11.47 -0.21 -2.99
CA LEU A 138 11.57 -1.54 -2.37
C LEU A 138 12.59 -2.46 -3.06
N GLY A 139 12.80 -2.30 -4.37
CA GLY A 139 13.65 -3.17 -5.17
C GLY A 139 13.20 -4.63 -5.19
N ASP A 140 14.08 -5.47 -5.71
CA ASP A 140 13.85 -6.92 -5.74
C ASP A 140 13.78 -7.54 -4.33
N GLU A 141 14.54 -7.01 -3.40
CA GLU A 141 14.59 -7.51 -2.03
C GLU A 141 13.29 -7.22 -1.28
N GLY A 142 12.74 -6.00 -1.38
CA GLY A 142 11.44 -5.67 -0.78
C GLY A 142 10.31 -6.49 -1.39
N ALA A 143 10.30 -6.68 -2.72
CA ALA A 143 9.35 -7.58 -3.39
C ALA A 143 9.46 -9.02 -2.89
N GLN A 144 10.68 -9.49 -2.59
CA GLN A 144 10.92 -10.82 -2.02
C GLN A 144 10.36 -10.94 -0.60
N TRP A 145 10.53 -9.92 0.25
CA TRP A 145 9.92 -9.91 1.59
C TRP A 145 8.40 -10.02 1.52
N ILE A 146 7.74 -9.22 0.69
CA ILE A 146 6.29 -9.29 0.48
C ILE A 146 5.88 -10.69 -0.02
N ALA A 147 6.59 -11.24 -1.01
CA ALA A 147 6.31 -12.56 -1.57
C ALA A 147 6.42 -13.71 -0.56
N GLN A 148 7.31 -13.59 0.42
CA GLN A 148 7.57 -14.61 1.45
C GLN A 148 6.73 -14.41 2.72
N SER A 149 5.95 -13.34 2.81
CA SER A 149 5.14 -13.05 3.98
C SER A 149 4.14 -14.16 4.27
N LYS A 150 4.17 -14.70 5.46
CA LYS A 150 3.18 -15.67 5.95
C LYS A 150 1.95 -15.02 6.59
N TYR A 151 1.90 -13.69 6.63
CA TYR A 151 0.81 -12.92 7.21
C TYR A 151 -0.05 -12.21 6.16
N LEU A 152 0.55 -11.75 5.05
CA LEU A 152 -0.15 -11.04 3.97
C LEU A 152 -0.88 -12.01 2.99
N THR A 153 -1.57 -13.01 3.53
CA THR A 153 -2.17 -14.11 2.74
C THR A 153 -3.57 -13.80 2.23
N ARG A 154 -4.14 -12.66 2.64
CA ARG A 154 -5.50 -12.25 2.27
C ARG A 154 -5.52 -11.17 1.19
N LEU A 155 -4.35 -10.76 0.68
CA LEU A 155 -4.27 -9.72 -0.32
C LEU A 155 -5.00 -10.14 -1.61
N ASN A 156 -5.99 -9.33 -1.99
CA ASN A 156 -6.65 -9.38 -3.29
C ASN A 156 -6.02 -8.35 -4.24
N LEU A 157 -5.64 -7.18 -3.71
CA LEU A 157 -4.96 -6.13 -4.45
C LEU A 157 -3.56 -5.88 -3.86
N LEU A 158 -2.56 -5.91 -4.73
CA LEU A 158 -1.19 -5.51 -4.41
C LEU A 158 -0.68 -4.53 -5.46
N SER A 159 -0.37 -3.32 -5.03
CA SER A 159 0.32 -2.35 -5.87
C SER A 159 1.74 -2.14 -5.41
N LEU A 160 2.67 -2.46 -6.30
CA LEU A 160 4.11 -2.25 -6.19
C LEU A 160 4.58 -1.29 -7.30
N TYR A 161 3.77 -0.27 -7.58
CA TYR A 161 4.05 0.78 -8.54
C TYR A 161 5.35 1.52 -8.18
N ARG A 162 6.23 1.77 -9.17
CA ARG A 162 7.48 2.55 -9.00
C ARG A 162 8.43 2.04 -7.92
N ASN A 163 8.71 0.75 -7.90
CA ASN A 163 9.51 0.13 -6.84
C ASN A 163 10.91 -0.33 -7.25
N ASN A 164 11.38 -0.02 -8.45
CA ASN A 164 12.66 -0.51 -8.95
C ASN A 164 12.77 -2.04 -8.98
N ILE A 165 11.65 -2.75 -9.15
CA ILE A 165 11.59 -4.21 -9.19
C ILE A 165 12.06 -4.68 -10.56
N GLY A 166 13.02 -5.61 -10.55
CA GLY A 166 13.51 -6.29 -11.74
C GLY A 166 13.00 -7.74 -11.86
N ASN A 167 13.75 -8.52 -12.62
CA ASN A 167 13.39 -9.92 -12.88
C ASN A 167 13.43 -10.81 -11.63
N ALA A 168 14.32 -10.52 -10.68
CA ALA A 168 14.44 -11.30 -9.46
C ALA A 168 13.23 -11.11 -8.54
N GLY A 169 12.76 -9.86 -8.33
CA GLY A 169 11.57 -9.55 -7.56
C GLY A 169 10.29 -10.10 -8.21
N ALA A 170 10.14 -9.91 -9.54
CA ALA A 170 9.02 -10.48 -10.29
C ALA A 170 8.98 -12.01 -10.16
N SER A 171 10.15 -12.68 -10.24
CA SER A 171 10.25 -14.13 -10.04
C SER A 171 9.91 -14.55 -8.61
N ALA A 172 10.29 -13.76 -7.59
CA ALA A 172 9.95 -14.04 -6.20
C ALA A 172 8.43 -13.96 -5.99
N LEU A 173 7.77 -12.90 -6.48
CA LEU A 173 6.31 -12.77 -6.44
C LEU A 173 5.62 -13.94 -7.16
N ALA A 174 6.12 -14.32 -8.33
CA ALA A 174 5.59 -15.44 -9.11
C ALA A 174 5.68 -16.80 -8.43
N LYS A 175 6.63 -16.97 -7.51
CA LYS A 175 6.85 -18.21 -6.75
C LYS A 175 6.18 -18.20 -5.37
N SER A 176 5.56 -17.10 -4.98
CA SER A 176 4.92 -16.99 -3.68
C SER A 176 3.78 -17.98 -3.54
N SER A 177 3.75 -18.75 -2.46
CA SER A 177 2.60 -19.59 -2.11
C SER A 177 1.49 -18.79 -1.41
N ASN A 178 1.78 -17.58 -0.96
CA ASN A 178 0.94 -16.80 -0.06
C ASN A 178 0.13 -15.71 -0.78
N LEU A 179 0.49 -15.38 -2.03
CA LEU A 179 -0.19 -14.37 -2.84
C LEU A 179 -1.23 -14.96 -3.82
N SER A 180 -1.69 -16.19 -3.59
CA SER A 180 -2.63 -16.89 -4.49
C SER A 180 -4.05 -16.30 -4.48
N SER A 181 -4.37 -15.44 -3.52
CA SER A 181 -5.65 -14.72 -3.46
C SER A 181 -5.69 -13.47 -4.34
N LEU A 182 -4.54 -13.05 -4.91
CA LEU A 182 -4.48 -11.84 -5.73
C LEU A 182 -5.37 -11.93 -6.95
N THR A 183 -6.22 -10.92 -7.09
CA THR A 183 -7.03 -10.62 -8.27
C THR A 183 -6.50 -9.42 -9.04
N GLU A 184 -5.78 -8.51 -8.34
CA GLU A 184 -5.21 -7.31 -8.93
C GLU A 184 -3.74 -7.16 -8.53
N LEU A 185 -2.86 -7.02 -9.54
CA LEU A 185 -1.43 -6.79 -9.35
C LEU A 185 -0.97 -5.63 -10.23
N ASN A 186 -0.52 -4.56 -9.58
CA ASN A 186 0.06 -3.41 -10.25
C ASN A 186 1.58 -3.41 -10.09
N LEU A 187 2.28 -3.56 -11.21
CA LEU A 187 3.74 -3.52 -11.32
C LEU A 187 4.21 -2.44 -12.29
N ASN A 188 3.39 -1.43 -12.55
CA ASN A 188 3.77 -0.33 -13.45
C ASN A 188 5.03 0.39 -12.95
N TRP A 189 5.81 0.97 -13.89
CA TRP A 189 7.01 1.74 -13.59
C TRP A 189 8.05 0.95 -12.79
N ASN A 190 8.41 -0.22 -13.29
CA ASN A 190 9.45 -1.09 -12.73
C ASN A 190 10.48 -1.44 -13.83
N PHE A 191 11.41 -2.32 -13.53
CA PHE A 191 12.47 -2.76 -14.46
C PHE A 191 12.34 -4.24 -14.83
N ILE A 192 11.08 -4.71 -14.93
CA ILE A 192 10.80 -6.11 -15.26
C ILE A 192 10.99 -6.32 -16.76
N GLU A 193 11.91 -7.22 -17.10
CA GLU A 193 12.18 -7.63 -18.47
C GLU A 193 11.50 -8.96 -18.81
N ALA A 194 11.77 -9.47 -20.00
CA ALA A 194 11.19 -10.70 -20.51
C ALA A 194 11.37 -11.91 -19.58
N ASP A 195 12.51 -12.05 -18.89
CA ASP A 195 12.77 -13.17 -17.98
C ASP A 195 11.86 -13.17 -16.76
N GLY A 196 11.63 -11.98 -16.16
CA GLY A 196 10.68 -11.81 -15.06
C GLY A 196 9.25 -12.13 -15.50
N ILE A 197 8.86 -11.65 -16.67
CA ILE A 197 7.54 -11.92 -17.26
C ILE A 197 7.36 -13.41 -17.57
N GLU A 198 8.37 -14.09 -18.09
CA GLU A 198 8.30 -15.54 -18.32
C GLU A 198 8.10 -16.32 -17.01
N ALA A 199 8.74 -15.89 -15.92
CA ALA A 199 8.51 -16.48 -14.60
C ALA A 199 7.07 -16.25 -14.12
N MET A 200 6.54 -15.04 -14.29
CA MET A 200 5.14 -14.71 -13.96
C MET A 200 4.15 -15.51 -14.80
N ALA A 201 4.40 -15.64 -16.11
CA ALA A 201 3.55 -16.38 -17.03
C ALA A 201 3.46 -17.90 -16.73
N LYS A 202 4.49 -18.44 -16.07
CA LYS A 202 4.54 -19.84 -15.61
C LYS A 202 4.05 -20.02 -14.17
N SER A 203 3.71 -18.92 -13.49
CA SER A 203 3.34 -18.94 -12.09
C SER A 203 2.00 -19.62 -11.84
N LYS A 204 1.96 -20.50 -10.85
CA LYS A 204 0.71 -21.06 -10.31
C LYS A 204 0.09 -20.14 -9.25
N THR A 205 0.81 -19.15 -8.78
CA THR A 205 0.35 -18.15 -7.80
C THR A 205 -0.70 -17.23 -8.42
N PHE A 206 -0.51 -16.84 -9.68
CA PHE A 206 -1.27 -15.78 -10.34
C PHE A 206 -2.46 -16.28 -11.16
N THR A 207 -2.94 -17.51 -10.92
CA THR A 207 -4.05 -18.10 -11.66
C THR A 207 -5.40 -17.42 -11.43
N ASN A 208 -5.52 -16.64 -10.34
CA ASN A 208 -6.73 -15.89 -10.01
C ASN A 208 -6.67 -14.42 -10.46
N LEU A 209 -5.54 -13.96 -11.05
CA LEU A 209 -5.44 -12.58 -11.49
C LEU A 209 -6.50 -12.26 -12.55
N GLU A 210 -7.22 -11.17 -12.29
CA GLU A 210 -8.18 -10.54 -13.20
C GLU A 210 -7.59 -9.25 -13.80
N GLN A 211 -6.68 -8.58 -13.08
CA GLN A 211 -6.02 -7.37 -13.54
C GLN A 211 -4.52 -7.46 -13.30
N LEU A 212 -3.75 -7.21 -14.36
CA LEU A 212 -2.29 -7.13 -14.34
C LEU A 212 -1.85 -5.91 -15.12
N THR A 213 -1.18 -4.97 -14.45
CA THR A 213 -0.64 -3.78 -15.10
C THR A 213 0.89 -3.78 -15.02
N LEU A 214 1.53 -3.61 -16.17
CA LEU A 214 2.98 -3.69 -16.38
C LEU A 214 3.51 -2.52 -17.21
N THR A 215 2.72 -1.45 -17.33
CA THR A 215 3.08 -0.23 -18.07
C THR A 215 4.43 0.32 -17.60
N TYR A 216 5.24 0.81 -18.53
CA TYR A 216 6.59 1.29 -18.27
C TYR A 216 7.52 0.24 -17.61
N ASN A 217 7.49 -0.99 -18.15
CA ASN A 217 8.48 -2.04 -17.90
C ASN A 217 9.10 -2.48 -19.23
N PRO A 218 10.41 -2.76 -19.30
CA PRO A 218 11.07 -3.15 -20.56
C PRO A 218 10.83 -4.63 -20.91
N ILE A 219 9.55 -5.06 -20.91
CA ILE A 219 9.15 -6.46 -21.12
C ILE A 219 9.46 -6.98 -22.53
N GLY A 220 9.44 -6.10 -23.52
CA GLY A 220 9.70 -6.39 -24.92
C GLY A 220 8.76 -7.44 -25.54
N VAL A 221 8.99 -7.73 -26.82
CA VAL A 221 8.16 -8.69 -27.58
C VAL A 221 8.17 -10.09 -26.98
N ARG A 222 9.31 -10.52 -26.40
CA ARG A 222 9.43 -11.85 -25.80
C ARG A 222 8.53 -11.99 -24.57
N GLY A 223 8.53 -10.98 -23.68
CA GLY A 223 7.65 -10.95 -22.51
C GLY A 223 6.16 -10.91 -22.90
N ALA A 224 5.78 -10.02 -23.83
CA ALA A 224 4.41 -9.94 -24.32
C ALA A 224 3.91 -11.29 -24.89
N LYS A 225 4.75 -11.99 -25.67
CA LYS A 225 4.44 -13.35 -26.17
C LYS A 225 4.31 -14.37 -25.05
N ALA A 226 5.10 -14.26 -23.98
CA ALA A 226 4.99 -15.18 -22.83
C ALA A 226 3.65 -15.01 -22.12
N ILE A 227 3.17 -13.79 -21.92
CA ILE A 227 1.84 -13.53 -21.34
C ILE A 227 0.74 -14.09 -22.25
N ALA A 228 0.80 -13.76 -23.54
CA ALA A 228 -0.22 -14.18 -24.52
C ALA A 228 -0.38 -15.72 -24.65
N ARG A 229 0.66 -16.48 -24.30
CA ARG A 229 0.68 -17.95 -24.37
C ARG A 229 0.45 -18.61 -23.01
N SER A 230 0.28 -17.81 -21.96
CA SER A 230 0.14 -18.33 -20.59
C SER A 230 -1.23 -18.90 -20.32
N GLU A 231 -1.29 -20.18 -19.97
CA GLU A 231 -2.50 -20.82 -19.45
C GLU A 231 -2.86 -20.38 -18.03
N ASN A 232 -1.89 -19.74 -17.31
CA ASN A 232 -2.09 -19.30 -15.94
C ASN A 232 -2.78 -17.94 -15.87
N PHE A 233 -2.75 -17.16 -16.94
CA PHE A 233 -3.39 -15.84 -17.04
C PHE A 233 -4.77 -15.87 -17.74
N LYS A 234 -5.41 -17.03 -17.81
CA LYS A 234 -6.70 -17.20 -18.50
C LYS A 234 -7.86 -16.41 -17.89
N ASN A 235 -7.73 -15.97 -16.65
CA ASN A 235 -8.75 -15.19 -15.94
C ASN A 235 -8.56 -13.67 -16.11
N LEU A 236 -7.47 -13.21 -16.74
CA LEU A 236 -7.25 -11.79 -16.95
C LEU A 236 -8.37 -11.15 -17.78
N LYS A 237 -8.95 -10.10 -17.22
CA LYS A 237 -9.95 -9.21 -17.84
C LYS A 237 -9.31 -7.91 -18.29
N LEU A 238 -8.26 -7.45 -17.57
CA LEU A 238 -7.48 -6.28 -17.87
C LEU A 238 -5.99 -6.62 -17.88
N LEU A 239 -5.33 -6.31 -18.99
CA LEU A 239 -3.88 -6.41 -19.14
C LEU A 239 -3.40 -5.10 -19.75
N ASP A 240 -2.54 -4.37 -19.04
CA ASP A 240 -1.93 -3.14 -19.51
C ASP A 240 -0.41 -3.32 -19.67
N LEU A 241 0.08 -3.17 -20.90
CA LEU A 241 1.48 -3.41 -21.30
C LEU A 241 2.08 -2.20 -22.04
N TYR A 242 1.47 -1.02 -21.92
CA TYR A 242 1.96 0.16 -22.64
C TYR A 242 3.39 0.53 -22.19
N GLU A 243 4.28 0.77 -23.20
CA GLU A 243 5.67 1.23 -23.02
C GLU A 243 5.77 2.74 -23.20
#